data_e92c303f557cec028b92167368ec0d37
#
_entry.id   e92c303f557cec028b92167368ec0d37
#
_cell.length_a   1.000
_cell.length_b   1.000
_cell.length_c   1.000
_cell.angle_alpha   90.00
_cell.angle_beta   90.00
_cell.angle_gamma   90.00
#
_symmetry.space_group_name_H-M   'P 1'
#
loop_
_entity.id
_entity.type
_entity.pdbx_description
1 polymer ?
#
loop_
_entity_poly.entity_id
_entity_poly.type
_entity_poly.pdbx_seq_one_letter_code
_entity_poly.pdbx_strand_id
1 'polypeptide(L)'
;MIKNHSFCLRKLRFIAVFLLFYPISLLSIQASEKSDMSNVVSNTAQQTSGILSVKKVNPTTVDVLFSNNQRRTIDFYGENIFRVFQDNSGGIIRDPEAKPEAQILVDQPRRQVSNLAIDEKDGIITLTTGKVRVELNKQTGLMKVINLGTNACVIDETAPVVFEPKKVTVTLKEQPDEYFYGGGVQNGRFSHKGKVIAIENQNSWTDGGVASPTPFYWSTNGYGMMWYTFKKGEYDFGATEKNVVKLSHNSSYLDIFYMINDGAVALLNDFYQ
;
A
#
# COMPACT_ATOMS: atom_id res chain seq x y z
N MET A 1 44.72 28.32 -46.13
CA MET A 1 44.59 27.33 -47.20
C MET A 1 43.20 26.78 -47.17
N ILE A 2 42.32 27.38 -47.74
CA ILE A 2 41.51 27.41 -48.96
C ILE A 2 41.56 26.07 -49.70
N LYS A 3 40.43 25.38 -49.75
CA LYS A 3 39.87 24.84 -51.00
C LYS A 3 38.44 24.35 -50.79
N ASN A 4 37.57 25.05 -51.50
CA ASN A 4 36.24 24.73 -51.96
C ASN A 4 36.23 23.52 -52.92
N HIS A 5 35.07 22.94 -53.09
CA HIS A 5 34.36 22.55 -54.33
C HIS A 5 33.31 21.48 -53.98
N SER A 6 32.12 21.39 -54.45
CA SER A 6 31.32 22.05 -55.45
C SER A 6 30.14 21.13 -55.75
N PHE A 7 28.99 21.71 -55.81
CA PHE A 7 27.75 21.34 -56.53
C PHE A 7 27.74 20.06 -57.42
N CYS A 8 26.66 19.30 -57.33
CA CYS A 8 26.03 18.72 -58.52
C CYS A 8 24.51 18.53 -58.34
N LEU A 9 23.78 19.36 -59.06
CA LEU A 9 22.35 19.25 -59.42
C LEU A 9 22.20 18.30 -60.62
N ARG A 10 21.15 17.50 -60.70
CA ARG A 10 20.41 17.03 -61.90
C ARG A 10 19.52 15.84 -61.44
N LYS A 11 18.30 15.64 -61.85
CA LYS A 11 17.38 16.14 -62.91
C LYS A 11 15.96 15.70 -62.55
N LEU A 12 15.05 16.61 -62.85
CA LEU A 12 13.61 16.37 -63.01
C LEU A 12 13.32 15.31 -64.08
N ARG A 13 12.34 14.45 -63.86
CA ARG A 13 11.52 13.86 -64.94
C ARG A 13 10.07 13.77 -64.52
N PHE A 14 9.25 14.54 -65.21
CA PHE A 14 7.79 14.45 -65.31
C PHE A 14 7.41 13.20 -66.11
N ILE A 15 6.38 12.49 -65.67
CA ILE A 15 5.52 11.72 -66.56
C ILE A 15 4.09 11.89 -66.10
N ALA A 16 3.26 12.32 -67.04
CA ALA A 16 1.86 12.69 -66.89
C ALA A 16 0.91 11.53 -67.19
N VAL A 17 -0.23 11.57 -66.51
CA VAL A 17 -1.60 11.29 -66.99
C VAL A 17 -1.95 9.89 -67.45
N PHE A 18 -2.91 9.26 -66.71
CA PHE A 18 -4.08 8.64 -67.35
C PHE A 18 -5.28 8.71 -66.40
N LEU A 19 -6.26 9.52 -66.82
CA LEU A 19 -7.63 9.54 -66.33
C LEU A 19 -8.39 8.34 -66.92
N LEU A 20 -8.98 7.51 -66.09
CA LEU A 20 -10.06 6.63 -66.50
C LEU A 20 -11.26 6.87 -65.59
N PHE A 21 -12.29 7.43 -66.20
CA PHE A 21 -13.63 7.55 -65.63
C PHE A 21 -14.27 6.15 -65.52
N TYR A 22 -14.83 5.83 -64.33
CA TYR A 22 -15.92 4.86 -64.20
C TYR A 22 -17.00 5.39 -63.25
N PRO A 23 -18.26 4.99 -63.43
CA PRO A 23 -19.41 5.81 -63.05
C PRO A 23 -19.84 5.60 -61.59
N ILE A 24 -20.46 6.66 -61.10
CA ILE A 24 -21.10 6.81 -59.81
C ILE A 24 -22.24 5.80 -59.66
N SER A 25 -22.18 4.88 -58.74
CA SER A 25 -23.35 4.24 -58.15
C SER A 25 -23.59 4.84 -56.78
N LEU A 26 -24.70 5.55 -56.63
CA LEU A 26 -25.20 5.99 -55.34
C LEU A 26 -25.47 4.75 -54.46
N LEU A 27 -24.69 4.56 -53.42
CA LEU A 27 -25.09 3.80 -52.27
C LEU A 27 -25.19 4.78 -51.08
N SER A 28 -26.41 4.87 -50.60
CA SER A 28 -26.76 5.54 -49.36
C SER A 28 -25.96 4.95 -48.21
N ILE A 29 -24.97 5.70 -47.69
CA ILE A 29 -24.33 5.38 -46.44
C ILE A 29 -25.15 6.05 -45.35
N GLN A 30 -25.90 5.21 -44.63
CA GLN A 30 -26.42 5.57 -43.30
C GLN A 30 -25.28 6.06 -42.44
N ALA A 31 -25.46 7.24 -41.89
CA ALA A 31 -24.60 7.75 -40.81
C ALA A 31 -24.71 6.79 -39.63
N SER A 32 -23.68 6.00 -39.43
CA SER A 32 -23.45 5.30 -38.17
C SER A 32 -23.06 6.35 -37.14
N GLU A 33 -23.93 6.55 -36.18
CA GLU A 33 -23.67 7.31 -34.99
C GLU A 33 -22.32 6.85 -34.40
N LYS A 34 -21.36 7.77 -34.35
CA LYS A 34 -20.23 7.66 -33.47
C LYS A 34 -20.80 7.66 -32.04
N SER A 35 -20.98 6.49 -31.47
CA SER A 35 -21.13 6.36 -30.05
C SER A 35 -19.85 6.89 -29.43
N ASP A 36 -19.96 8.00 -28.71
CA ASP A 36 -18.98 8.50 -27.82
C ASP A 36 -18.52 7.40 -26.87
N MET A 37 -17.35 6.83 -27.15
CA MET A 37 -16.57 6.08 -26.16
C MET A 37 -15.83 7.07 -25.27
N SER A 38 -16.55 8.01 -24.69
CA SER A 38 -16.06 8.83 -23.61
C SER A 38 -16.48 8.19 -22.28
N ASN A 39 -15.48 7.85 -21.48
CA ASN A 39 -15.60 7.58 -20.05
C ASN A 39 -16.29 6.28 -19.63
N VAL A 40 -15.75 5.14 -20.00
CA VAL A 40 -15.70 4.03 -19.06
C VAL A 40 -14.49 4.30 -18.14
N VAL A 41 -14.61 5.26 -17.26
CA VAL A 41 -13.91 5.21 -15.99
C VAL A 41 -14.45 3.97 -15.31
N SER A 42 -13.71 2.88 -15.39
CA SER A 42 -13.96 1.72 -14.55
C SER A 42 -13.70 2.15 -13.11
N ASN A 43 -14.74 2.69 -12.47
CA ASN A 43 -14.88 2.63 -11.02
C ASN A 43 -14.96 1.14 -10.68
N THR A 44 -13.83 0.48 -10.65
CA THR A 44 -13.66 -0.76 -9.93
C THR A 44 -13.80 -0.35 -8.47
N ALA A 45 -15.05 -0.24 -8.00
CA ALA A 45 -15.33 -0.16 -6.59
C ALA A 45 -14.54 -1.33 -5.98
N GLN A 46 -13.59 -1.03 -5.11
CA GLN A 46 -12.79 -2.02 -4.41
C GLN A 46 -13.77 -2.92 -3.67
N GLN A 47 -13.95 -4.12 -4.19
CA GLN A 47 -14.95 -5.04 -3.68
C GLN A 47 -14.44 -5.56 -2.33
N THR A 48 -15.09 -5.12 -1.26
CA THR A 48 -14.85 -5.67 0.09
C THR A 48 -15.11 -7.17 0.06
N SER A 49 -14.21 -7.94 0.68
CA SER A 49 -14.34 -9.39 0.78
C SER A 49 -14.62 -9.76 2.21
N GLY A 50 -15.79 -10.33 2.47
CA GLY A 50 -16.17 -10.81 3.79
C GLY A 50 -15.23 -11.89 4.32
N ILE A 51 -15.19 -12.06 5.63
CA ILE A 51 -14.38 -13.08 6.29
C ILE A 51 -15.21 -14.38 6.37
N LEU A 52 -14.65 -15.47 5.84
CA LEU A 52 -15.25 -16.81 5.92
C LEU A 52 -14.88 -17.51 7.21
N SER A 53 -13.62 -17.42 7.63
CA SER A 53 -13.16 -18.06 8.85
C SER A 53 -11.96 -17.36 9.46
N VAL A 54 -11.84 -17.47 10.78
CA VAL A 54 -10.67 -17.07 11.57
C VAL A 54 -10.21 -18.27 12.36
N LYS A 55 -8.93 -18.65 12.24
CA LYS A 55 -8.36 -19.82 12.88
C LYS A 55 -7.10 -19.44 13.66
N LYS A 56 -7.08 -19.73 14.95
CA LYS A 56 -5.86 -19.69 15.75
C LYS A 56 -4.96 -20.85 15.35
N VAL A 57 -3.78 -20.58 14.85
CA VAL A 57 -2.83 -21.58 14.32
C VAL A 57 -1.88 -22.06 15.42
N ASN A 58 -1.43 -21.11 16.24
CA ASN A 58 -0.58 -21.33 17.40
C ASN A 58 -0.93 -20.28 18.48
N PRO A 59 -0.25 -20.23 19.65
CA PRO A 59 -0.58 -19.27 20.70
C PRO A 59 -0.59 -17.81 20.31
N THR A 60 0.16 -17.42 19.26
CA THR A 60 0.34 -16.01 18.84
C THR A 60 -0.15 -15.71 17.43
N THR A 61 -0.50 -16.73 16.62
CA THR A 61 -0.76 -16.57 15.19
C THR A 61 -2.21 -16.93 14.84
N VAL A 62 -2.82 -16.07 14.04
CA VAL A 62 -4.19 -16.24 13.54
C VAL A 62 -4.22 -16.13 12.03
N ASP A 63 -4.87 -17.07 11.36
CA ASP A 63 -5.16 -17.02 9.93
C ASP A 63 -6.61 -16.59 9.71
N VAL A 64 -6.79 -15.64 8.79
CA VAL A 64 -8.08 -15.11 8.34
C VAL A 64 -8.26 -15.50 6.88
N LEU A 65 -9.34 -16.21 6.55
CA LEU A 65 -9.73 -16.56 5.19
C LEU A 65 -10.85 -15.65 4.72
N PHE A 66 -10.65 -14.99 3.57
CA PHE A 66 -11.64 -14.13 2.94
C PHE A 66 -12.47 -14.87 1.88
N SER A 67 -13.63 -14.32 1.54
CA SER A 67 -14.56 -14.88 0.55
C SER A 67 -13.98 -14.95 -0.88
N ASN A 68 -12.97 -14.15 -1.17
CA ASN A 68 -12.20 -14.16 -2.43
C ASN A 68 -11.00 -15.14 -2.40
N ASN A 69 -10.95 -16.05 -1.42
CA ASN A 69 -9.85 -16.99 -1.17
C ASN A 69 -8.50 -16.36 -0.77
N GLN A 70 -8.43 -15.07 -0.57
CA GLN A 70 -7.24 -14.46 0.02
C GLN A 70 -7.12 -14.85 1.49
N ARG A 71 -5.88 -14.84 1.99
CA ARG A 71 -5.58 -15.13 3.38
C ARG A 71 -4.74 -14.02 3.97
N ARG A 72 -5.11 -13.62 5.19
CA ARG A 72 -4.35 -12.70 6.03
C ARG A 72 -3.85 -13.45 7.24
N THR A 73 -2.55 -13.44 7.48
CA THR A 73 -1.97 -13.94 8.72
C THR A 73 -1.70 -12.79 9.65
N ILE A 74 -2.17 -12.86 10.89
CA ILE A 74 -1.88 -11.88 11.95
C ILE A 74 -1.08 -12.62 13.02
N ASP A 75 0.15 -12.17 13.24
CA ASP A 75 1.10 -12.85 14.13
C ASP A 75 1.65 -11.88 15.18
N PHE A 76 1.39 -12.16 16.45
CA PHE A 76 1.74 -11.31 17.57
C PHE A 76 3.16 -11.59 18.04
N TYR A 77 4.00 -10.56 18.01
CA TYR A 77 5.40 -10.55 18.50
C TYR A 77 5.52 -10.07 19.95
N GLY A 78 4.43 -9.62 20.52
CA GLY A 78 4.27 -9.14 21.89
C GLY A 78 2.85 -8.68 22.14
N GLU A 79 2.57 -8.17 23.34
CA GLU A 79 1.23 -7.71 23.72
C GLU A 79 0.75 -6.50 22.88
N ASN A 80 1.68 -5.75 22.29
CA ASN A 80 1.43 -4.52 21.57
C ASN A 80 2.12 -4.45 20.19
N ILE A 81 2.74 -5.55 19.75
CA ILE A 81 3.41 -5.65 18.45
C ILE A 81 2.82 -6.83 17.71
N PHE A 82 2.39 -6.62 16.47
CA PHE A 82 1.92 -7.70 15.61
C PHE A 82 2.28 -7.45 14.15
N ARG A 83 2.43 -8.54 13.40
CA ARG A 83 2.72 -8.57 11.98
C ARG A 83 1.47 -8.96 11.21
N VAL A 84 1.20 -8.29 10.12
CA VAL A 84 0.14 -8.65 9.18
C VAL A 84 0.77 -9.01 7.85
N PHE A 85 0.53 -10.22 7.40
CA PHE A 85 0.91 -10.70 6.09
C PHE A 85 -0.33 -11.03 5.26
N GLN A 86 -0.34 -10.60 3.99
CA GLN A 86 -1.37 -10.97 3.02
C GLN A 86 -0.80 -10.89 1.61
N ASP A 87 -1.06 -11.90 0.79
CA ASP A 87 -0.75 -11.85 -0.64
C ASP A 87 -1.98 -12.04 -1.51
N ASN A 88 -1.84 -11.70 -2.80
CA ASN A 88 -2.92 -11.80 -3.76
C ASN A 88 -3.26 -13.26 -4.14
N SER A 89 -2.35 -14.19 -3.91
CA SER A 89 -2.51 -15.62 -4.21
C SER A 89 -3.08 -16.43 -3.05
N GLY A 90 -3.27 -15.80 -1.89
CA GLY A 90 -3.72 -16.44 -0.67
C GLY A 90 -2.63 -17.22 0.07
N GLY A 91 -1.35 -16.85 -0.18
CA GLY A 91 -0.21 -17.41 0.55
C GLY A 91 -0.23 -17.05 2.02
N ILE A 92 0.48 -17.85 2.81
CA ILE A 92 0.62 -17.68 4.25
C ILE A 92 2.10 -17.64 4.57
N ILE A 93 2.53 -16.58 5.23
CA ILE A 93 3.86 -16.50 5.82
C ILE A 93 3.75 -16.65 7.32
N ARG A 94 4.59 -17.53 7.88
CA ARG A 94 4.77 -17.70 9.32
C ARG A 94 6.23 -17.62 9.66
N ASP A 95 6.54 -16.89 10.70
CA ASP A 95 7.85 -16.89 11.28
C ASP A 95 8.08 -18.20 12.08
N PRO A 96 9.25 -18.87 12.00
CA PRO A 96 10.48 -18.44 11.32
C PRO A 96 10.56 -18.83 9.83
N GLU A 97 9.53 -19.35 9.23
CA GLU A 97 9.51 -19.87 7.86
C GLU A 97 9.51 -18.76 6.79
N ALA A 98 9.05 -17.58 7.17
CA ALA A 98 9.05 -16.42 6.29
C ALA A 98 10.47 -16.06 5.88
N LYS A 99 10.70 -16.02 4.56
CA LYS A 99 11.96 -15.56 3.96
C LYS A 99 11.69 -14.29 3.16
N PRO A 100 11.43 -13.16 3.83
CA PRO A 100 11.19 -11.90 3.14
C PRO A 100 12.47 -11.43 2.45
N GLU A 101 12.32 -10.61 1.42
CA GLU A 101 13.46 -9.99 0.73
C GLU A 101 14.28 -9.09 1.66
N ALA A 102 13.62 -8.40 2.58
CA ALA A 102 14.26 -7.62 3.62
C ALA A 102 14.61 -8.54 4.81
N GLN A 103 15.86 -8.71 5.11
CA GLN A 103 16.35 -9.49 6.27
C GLN A 103 16.83 -8.51 7.34
N ILE A 104 15.89 -7.75 7.89
CA ILE A 104 16.18 -6.71 8.90
C ILE A 104 15.79 -7.11 10.31
N LEU A 105 15.05 -8.21 10.47
CA LEU A 105 14.71 -8.71 11.80
C LEU A 105 15.96 -9.31 12.46
N VAL A 106 16.17 -8.95 13.71
CA VAL A 106 17.22 -9.55 14.52
C VAL A 106 16.76 -10.89 15.07
N ASP A 107 17.68 -11.83 15.21
CA ASP A 107 17.41 -13.14 15.80
C ASP A 107 17.38 -13.01 17.34
N GLN A 108 16.24 -12.52 17.85
CA GLN A 108 15.99 -12.38 19.27
C GLN A 108 14.67 -13.05 19.65
N PRO A 109 14.54 -13.58 20.89
CA PRO A 109 13.29 -14.11 21.36
C PRO A 109 12.17 -13.07 21.26
N ARG A 110 11.02 -13.47 20.73
CA ARG A 110 9.82 -12.64 20.76
C ARG A 110 9.42 -12.33 22.21
N ARG A 111 8.83 -11.16 22.41
CA ARG A 111 8.16 -10.87 23.67
C ARG A 111 7.01 -11.85 23.89
N GLN A 112 6.77 -12.18 25.15
CA GLN A 112 5.66 -13.07 25.49
C GLN A 112 4.31 -12.40 25.25
N VAL A 113 3.39 -13.19 24.73
CA VAL A 113 1.95 -12.88 24.67
C VAL A 113 1.29 -13.80 25.70
N SER A 114 0.76 -13.23 26.76
CA SER A 114 0.22 -13.98 27.88
C SER A 114 -1.06 -14.73 27.51
N ASN A 115 -1.91 -14.07 26.74
CA ASN A 115 -3.14 -14.65 26.22
C ASN A 115 -3.57 -13.91 24.95
N LEU A 116 -3.84 -14.65 23.89
CA LEU A 116 -4.52 -14.18 22.70
C LEU A 116 -5.93 -14.76 22.68
N ALA A 117 -6.92 -13.93 23.05
CA ALA A 117 -8.33 -14.29 22.98
C ALA A 117 -8.90 -13.97 21.60
N ILE A 118 -9.81 -14.81 21.11
CA ILE A 118 -10.56 -14.62 19.87
C ILE A 118 -12.04 -14.71 20.20
N ASP A 119 -12.80 -13.67 19.92
CA ASP A 119 -14.25 -13.61 20.09
C ASP A 119 -14.94 -13.10 18.84
N GLU A 120 -16.20 -13.44 18.65
CA GLU A 120 -17.05 -12.89 17.60
C GLU A 120 -18.37 -12.39 18.22
N LYS A 121 -18.66 -11.11 17.99
CA LYS A 121 -19.92 -10.49 18.41
C LYS A 121 -20.38 -9.45 17.40
N ASP A 122 -21.67 -9.47 17.06
CA ASP A 122 -22.32 -8.48 16.18
C ASP A 122 -21.61 -8.27 14.82
N GLY A 123 -21.02 -9.35 14.26
CA GLY A 123 -20.31 -9.31 13.01
C GLY A 123 -18.90 -8.70 13.10
N ILE A 124 -18.38 -8.49 14.30
CA ILE A 124 -16.99 -8.08 14.56
C ILE A 124 -16.26 -9.25 15.22
N ILE A 125 -15.15 -9.63 14.61
CA ILE A 125 -14.22 -10.61 15.16
C ILE A 125 -13.11 -9.86 15.87
N THR A 126 -12.83 -10.18 17.12
CA THR A 126 -11.80 -9.51 17.92
C THR A 126 -10.67 -10.46 18.23
N LEU A 127 -9.43 -9.98 18.09
CA LEU A 127 -8.21 -10.61 18.52
C LEU A 127 -7.64 -9.72 19.63
N THR A 128 -7.63 -10.22 20.88
CA THR A 128 -7.32 -9.40 22.04
C THR A 128 -6.12 -9.96 22.79
N THR A 129 -5.13 -9.11 23.05
CA THR A 129 -4.00 -9.35 23.95
C THR A 129 -4.15 -8.52 25.22
N GLY A 130 -3.13 -8.43 26.05
CA GLY A 130 -3.11 -7.55 27.23
C GLY A 130 -3.05 -6.05 26.92
N LYS A 131 -2.66 -5.65 25.71
CA LYS A 131 -2.46 -4.24 25.34
C LYS A 131 -3.23 -3.76 24.13
N VAL A 132 -3.57 -4.66 23.21
CA VAL A 132 -4.27 -4.28 21.98
C VAL A 132 -5.47 -5.20 21.71
N ARG A 133 -6.46 -4.64 21.01
CA ARG A 133 -7.55 -5.37 20.39
C ARG A 133 -7.57 -5.05 18.90
N VAL A 134 -7.37 -6.07 18.08
CA VAL A 134 -7.58 -6.01 16.62
C VAL A 134 -9.01 -6.43 16.35
N GLU A 135 -9.78 -5.56 15.71
CA GLU A 135 -11.17 -5.79 15.32
C GLU A 135 -11.22 -6.00 13.80
N LEU A 136 -11.86 -7.08 13.39
CA LEU A 136 -12.05 -7.42 11.98
C LEU A 136 -13.55 -7.40 11.68
N ASN A 137 -13.98 -6.56 10.78
CA ASN A 137 -15.36 -6.54 10.33
C ASN A 137 -15.63 -7.74 9.42
N LYS A 138 -16.53 -8.61 9.82
CA LYS A 138 -16.80 -9.89 9.13
C LYS A 138 -17.35 -9.70 7.72
N GLN A 139 -18.12 -8.64 7.47
CA GLN A 139 -18.72 -8.37 6.15
C GLN A 139 -17.74 -7.70 5.18
N THR A 140 -16.91 -6.79 5.67
CA THR A 140 -16.03 -5.98 4.82
C THR A 140 -14.59 -6.44 4.82
N GLY A 141 -14.17 -7.24 5.80
CA GLY A 141 -12.78 -7.65 6.00
C GLY A 141 -11.85 -6.54 6.50
N LEU A 142 -12.39 -5.35 6.78
CA LEU A 142 -11.60 -4.21 7.25
C LEU A 142 -11.16 -4.38 8.70
N MET A 143 -9.96 -3.90 8.98
CA MET A 143 -9.32 -3.99 10.29
C MET A 143 -9.32 -2.65 11.01
N LYS A 144 -9.60 -2.68 12.32
CA LYS A 144 -9.35 -1.61 13.27
C LYS A 144 -8.43 -2.10 14.38
N VAL A 145 -7.67 -1.19 14.96
CA VAL A 145 -6.81 -1.48 16.10
C VAL A 145 -7.10 -0.52 17.23
N ILE A 146 -7.39 -1.08 18.38
CA ILE A 146 -7.70 -0.35 19.61
C ILE A 146 -6.53 -0.52 20.58
N ASN A 147 -5.98 0.59 21.08
CA ASN A 147 -5.07 0.60 22.21
C ASN A 147 -5.88 0.43 23.48
N LEU A 148 -5.69 -0.67 24.20
CA LEU A 148 -6.47 -0.97 25.42
C LEU A 148 -6.09 -0.08 26.61
N GLY A 149 -4.90 0.52 26.62
CA GLY A 149 -4.47 1.46 27.65
C GLY A 149 -5.24 2.78 27.60
N THR A 150 -5.53 3.26 26.38
CA THR A 150 -6.25 4.54 26.15
C THR A 150 -7.69 4.36 25.71
N ASN A 151 -8.04 3.14 25.30
CA ASN A 151 -9.30 2.78 24.63
C ASN A 151 -9.55 3.55 23.33
N ALA A 152 -8.50 4.06 22.69
CA ALA A 152 -8.58 4.79 21.44
C ALA A 152 -8.44 3.84 20.24
N CYS A 153 -9.21 4.10 19.17
CA CYS A 153 -8.99 3.52 17.86
C CYS A 153 -7.79 4.21 17.23
N VAL A 154 -6.67 3.52 17.15
CA VAL A 154 -5.40 4.07 16.66
C VAL A 154 -5.17 3.81 15.18
N ILE A 155 -5.74 2.73 14.64
CA ILE A 155 -5.70 2.37 13.21
C ILE A 155 -7.12 2.00 12.77
N ASP A 156 -7.53 2.52 11.61
CA ASP A 156 -8.84 2.27 11.02
C ASP A 156 -8.67 2.11 9.49
N GLU A 157 -8.70 0.87 8.99
CA GLU A 157 -8.72 0.62 7.54
C GLU A 157 -10.03 1.15 6.95
N THR A 158 -9.97 1.98 5.90
CA THR A 158 -11.15 2.54 5.23
C THR A 158 -11.44 1.88 3.90
N ALA A 159 -10.50 1.11 3.36
CA ALA A 159 -10.65 0.32 2.15
C ALA A 159 -9.87 -1.00 2.27
N PRO A 160 -10.28 -2.04 1.53
CA PRO A 160 -9.51 -3.28 1.44
C PRO A 160 -8.11 -3.02 0.91
N VAL A 161 -7.17 -3.90 1.29
CA VAL A 161 -5.82 -3.90 0.70
C VAL A 161 -5.92 -4.13 -0.80
N VAL A 162 -5.30 -3.24 -1.59
CA VAL A 162 -5.28 -3.33 -3.04
C VAL A 162 -4.00 -3.99 -3.49
N PHE A 163 -4.14 -5.02 -4.32
CA PHE A 163 -3.05 -5.71 -4.98
C PHE A 163 -3.10 -5.43 -6.48
N GLU A 164 -2.15 -4.65 -6.96
CA GLU A 164 -1.86 -4.46 -8.38
C GLU A 164 -0.68 -5.38 -8.78
N PRO A 165 -0.40 -5.61 -10.06
CA PRO A 165 0.65 -6.56 -10.48
C PRO A 165 2.03 -6.32 -9.85
N LYS A 166 2.35 -5.09 -9.46
CA LYS A 166 3.66 -4.71 -8.89
C LYS A 166 3.53 -3.71 -7.74
N LYS A 167 2.35 -3.54 -7.17
CA LYS A 167 2.11 -2.57 -6.12
C LYS A 167 1.06 -3.08 -5.15
N VAL A 168 1.29 -2.90 -3.87
CA VAL A 168 0.32 -3.12 -2.81
C VAL A 168 0.05 -1.82 -2.10
N THR A 169 -1.23 -1.55 -1.79
CA THR A 169 -1.66 -0.29 -1.15
C THR A 169 -2.56 -0.58 0.04
N VAL A 170 -2.28 0.08 1.16
CA VAL A 170 -3.12 0.15 2.36
C VAL A 170 -3.71 1.54 2.47
N THR A 171 -4.98 1.62 2.86
CA THR A 171 -5.69 2.89 3.04
C THR A 171 -6.27 2.97 4.44
N LEU A 172 -5.86 3.99 5.19
CA LEU A 172 -6.25 4.23 6.57
C LEU A 172 -6.96 5.57 6.70
N LYS A 173 -7.76 5.71 7.74
CA LYS A 173 -8.33 6.97 8.15
C LYS A 173 -7.26 7.82 8.85
N GLU A 174 -7.10 9.08 8.42
CA GLU A 174 -6.33 10.08 9.15
C GLU A 174 -7.23 10.75 10.19
N GLN A 175 -6.76 10.92 11.42
CA GLN A 175 -7.46 11.66 12.44
C GLN A 175 -7.16 13.18 12.34
N PRO A 176 -8.06 14.08 12.76
CA PRO A 176 -7.90 15.53 12.58
C PRO A 176 -6.58 16.09 13.15
N ASP A 177 -6.19 15.64 14.33
CA ASP A 177 -4.99 16.10 15.05
C ASP A 177 -3.82 15.11 14.97
N GLU A 178 -3.85 14.22 14.00
CA GLU A 178 -2.80 13.23 13.77
C GLU A 178 -1.65 13.85 12.99
N TYR A 179 -0.42 13.57 13.42
CA TYR A 179 0.83 13.94 12.77
C TYR A 179 1.71 12.72 12.56
N PHE A 180 2.49 12.74 11.50
CA PHE A 180 3.29 11.59 11.04
C PHE A 180 4.76 11.96 10.98
N TYR A 181 5.62 11.06 11.45
CA TYR A 181 7.06 11.21 11.51
C TYR A 181 7.77 9.92 11.11
N GLY A 182 9.01 10.03 10.60
CA GLY A 182 9.79 8.87 10.17
C GLY A 182 10.03 8.87 8.66
N GLY A 183 10.00 7.70 8.01
CA GLY A 183 10.34 7.57 6.59
C GLY A 183 11.83 7.69 6.31
N GLY A 184 12.69 7.68 7.35
CA GLY A 184 14.12 7.88 7.22
C GLY A 184 14.52 9.35 7.07
N VAL A 185 15.62 9.63 6.36
CA VAL A 185 16.11 10.99 6.14
C VAL A 185 15.33 11.62 4.98
N GLN A 186 14.33 12.41 5.35
CA GLN A 186 13.47 13.22 4.49
C GLN A 186 13.88 14.68 4.63
N ASN A 187 14.77 15.18 3.77
CA ASN A 187 15.40 16.49 3.93
C ASN A 187 14.38 17.64 3.89
N GLY A 188 14.51 18.60 4.81
CA GLY A 188 13.61 19.75 4.93
C GLY A 188 12.20 19.41 5.40
N ARG A 189 11.96 18.16 5.86
CA ARG A 189 10.64 17.72 6.30
C ARG A 189 10.71 17.21 7.73
N PHE A 190 10.01 17.89 8.64
CA PHE A 190 9.90 17.45 10.03
C PHE A 190 8.63 16.62 10.27
N SER A 191 7.49 17.11 9.84
CA SER A 191 6.20 16.38 9.89
C SER A 191 5.69 16.12 8.47
N HIS A 192 5.05 14.98 8.28
CA HIS A 192 4.56 14.54 6.97
C HIS A 192 3.06 14.77 6.76
N LYS A 193 2.32 15.27 7.75
CA LYS A 193 0.89 15.61 7.59
C LYS A 193 0.65 16.51 6.37
N GLY A 194 -0.28 16.12 5.51
CA GLY A 194 -0.60 16.83 4.27
C GLY A 194 0.49 16.74 3.19
N LYS A 195 1.37 15.73 3.26
CA LYS A 195 2.47 15.55 2.31
C LYS A 195 2.50 14.13 1.75
N VAL A 196 3.06 14.02 0.56
CA VAL A 196 3.50 12.74 -0.01
C VAL A 196 5.01 12.63 0.20
N ILE A 197 5.48 11.50 0.71
CA ILE A 197 6.91 11.22 0.84
C ILE A 197 7.28 9.96 0.06
N ALA A 198 8.44 9.97 -0.58
CA ALA A 198 8.99 8.79 -1.24
C ALA A 198 9.76 7.94 -0.21
N ILE A 199 9.54 6.64 -0.26
CA ILE A 199 10.36 5.64 0.44
C ILE A 199 11.24 4.99 -0.63
N GLU A 200 12.17 5.80 -1.13
CA GLU A 200 13.11 5.43 -2.18
C GLU A 200 14.41 6.21 -1.99
N ASN A 201 15.55 5.53 -2.07
CA ASN A 201 16.82 6.22 -2.02
C ASN A 201 17.05 7.02 -3.31
N GLN A 202 17.01 8.33 -3.19
CA GLN A 202 17.24 9.27 -4.28
C GLN A 202 18.68 9.82 -4.25
N ASN A 203 19.46 9.46 -3.24
CA ASN A 203 20.79 10.03 -2.97
C ASN A 203 20.78 11.57 -3.02
N SER A 204 19.70 12.17 -2.55
CA SER A 204 19.48 13.61 -2.59
C SER A 204 19.55 14.20 -1.18
N TRP A 205 20.47 15.12 -1.01
CA TRP A 205 20.73 15.84 0.25
C TRP A 205 20.18 17.25 0.25
N THR A 206 19.50 17.64 -0.85
CA THR A 206 18.84 18.94 -0.97
C THR A 206 17.48 18.93 -0.28
N ASP A 207 16.94 20.12 -0.03
CA ASP A 207 15.61 20.29 0.56
C ASP A 207 14.53 19.57 -0.29
N GLY A 208 13.68 18.80 0.36
CA GLY A 208 12.69 17.95 -0.29
C GLY A 208 13.22 16.62 -0.83
N GLY A 209 14.53 16.36 -0.83
CA GLY A 209 15.13 15.10 -1.28
C GLY A 209 15.13 14.01 -0.23
N VAL A 210 15.38 12.77 -0.66
CA VAL A 210 15.48 11.58 0.19
C VAL A 210 16.90 11.01 0.12
N ALA A 211 17.60 10.99 1.25
CA ALA A 211 18.98 10.52 1.33
C ALA A 211 19.07 9.08 1.85
N SER A 212 18.28 8.73 2.86
CA SER A 212 18.27 7.40 3.48
C SER A 212 16.85 7.05 3.91
N PRO A 213 16.04 6.46 3.04
CA PRO A 213 14.67 6.11 3.37
C PRO A 213 14.62 4.92 4.32
N THR A 214 13.63 4.93 5.20
CA THR A 214 13.29 3.79 6.06
C THR A 214 11.79 3.52 5.93
N PRO A 215 11.34 2.29 5.68
CA PRO A 215 9.92 1.97 5.52
C PRO A 215 9.19 1.88 6.87
N PHE A 216 9.56 2.74 7.80
CA PHE A 216 8.98 2.90 9.12
C PHE A 216 8.54 4.34 9.33
N TYR A 217 7.33 4.52 9.83
CA TYR A 217 6.84 5.78 10.36
C TYR A 217 6.05 5.56 11.63
N TRP A 218 5.87 6.61 12.41
CA TRP A 218 5.00 6.60 13.58
C TRP A 218 4.05 7.80 13.57
N SER A 219 2.92 7.61 14.22
CA SER A 219 1.83 8.59 14.33
C SER A 219 1.63 9.04 15.77
N THR A 220 1.28 10.32 15.93
CA THR A 220 0.84 10.85 17.25
C THR A 220 -0.44 10.20 17.76
N ASN A 221 -1.16 9.46 16.92
CA ASN A 221 -2.33 8.68 17.33
C ASN A 221 -1.97 7.39 18.08
N GLY A 222 -0.66 7.13 18.34
CA GLY A 222 -0.23 6.03 19.20
C GLY A 222 0.07 4.74 18.44
N TYR A 223 0.55 4.81 17.22
CA TYR A 223 1.02 3.64 16.47
C TYR A 223 2.27 3.92 15.65
N GLY A 224 3.04 2.86 15.39
CA GLY A 224 4.09 2.80 14.40
C GLY A 224 3.81 1.71 13.39
N MET A 225 4.24 1.91 12.16
CA MET A 225 4.14 0.92 11.06
C MET A 225 5.49 0.74 10.40
N MET A 226 5.91 -0.50 10.23
CA MET A 226 7.09 -0.86 9.46
C MET A 226 6.72 -1.85 8.36
N TRP A 227 6.90 -1.45 7.10
CA TRP A 227 6.84 -2.38 5.99
C TRP A 227 8.11 -3.22 5.95
N TYR A 228 7.95 -4.53 5.94
CA TYR A 228 9.07 -5.45 5.92
C TYR A 228 9.55 -5.69 4.48
N THR A 229 10.12 -4.64 3.88
CA THR A 229 10.58 -4.63 2.50
C THR A 229 11.68 -3.61 2.26
N PHE A 230 12.53 -3.83 1.24
CA PHE A 230 13.46 -2.83 0.68
C PHE A 230 12.97 -2.24 -0.65
N LYS A 231 11.80 -2.64 -1.11
CA LYS A 231 11.24 -2.12 -2.36
C LYS A 231 10.77 -0.69 -2.19
N LYS A 232 10.80 0.06 -3.29
CA LYS A 232 10.31 1.44 -3.33
C LYS A 232 8.88 1.55 -2.82
N GLY A 233 8.60 2.62 -2.14
CA GLY A 233 7.28 2.95 -1.61
C GLY A 233 6.97 4.43 -1.71
N GLU A 234 5.72 4.74 -1.43
CA GLU A 234 5.19 6.10 -1.36
C GLU A 234 4.15 6.17 -0.25
N TYR A 235 4.27 7.17 0.60
CA TYR A 235 3.33 7.41 1.69
C TYR A 235 2.68 8.77 1.50
N ASP A 236 1.37 8.77 1.31
CA ASP A 236 0.52 9.95 1.23
C ASP A 236 -0.22 10.13 2.56
N PHE A 237 0.12 11.17 3.27
CA PHE A 237 -0.45 11.52 4.57
C PHE A 237 -1.49 12.65 4.43
N GLY A 238 -2.54 12.40 3.66
CA GLY A 238 -3.64 13.35 3.48
C GLY A 238 -3.38 14.47 2.48
N ALA A 239 -2.36 14.33 1.61
CA ALA A 239 -2.03 15.34 0.61
C ALA A 239 -2.97 15.29 -0.59
N THR A 240 -3.24 14.10 -1.13
CA THR A 240 -4.12 13.94 -2.30
C THR A 240 -5.59 13.83 -1.92
N GLU A 241 -5.87 13.24 -0.75
CA GLU A 241 -7.21 13.09 -0.22
C GLU A 241 -7.22 13.38 1.28
N LYS A 242 -7.99 14.37 1.70
CA LYS A 242 -8.05 14.78 3.11
C LYS A 242 -8.62 13.68 3.99
N ASN A 243 -8.07 13.54 5.18
CA ASN A 243 -8.47 12.54 6.19
C ASN A 243 -8.19 11.08 5.75
N VAL A 244 -7.33 10.89 4.75
CA VAL A 244 -6.95 9.57 4.23
C VAL A 244 -5.44 9.45 4.18
N VAL A 245 -4.92 8.36 4.74
CA VAL A 245 -3.52 7.96 4.60
C VAL A 245 -3.45 6.81 3.61
N LYS A 246 -2.67 6.96 2.53
CA LYS A 246 -2.41 5.89 1.55
C LYS A 246 -0.94 5.51 1.57
N LEU A 247 -0.67 4.25 1.85
CA LEU A 247 0.68 3.72 1.95
C LEU A 247 0.86 2.64 0.89
N SER A 248 1.89 2.73 0.09
CA SER A 248 2.14 1.76 -0.97
C SER A 248 3.60 1.38 -1.10
N HIS A 249 3.85 0.14 -1.50
CA HIS A 249 5.15 -0.37 -1.91
C HIS A 249 5.06 -1.18 -3.20
N ASN A 250 6.16 -1.19 -3.96
CA ASN A 250 6.29 -2.01 -5.17
C ASN A 250 6.48 -3.48 -4.78
N SER A 251 5.41 -4.13 -4.34
CA SER A 251 5.40 -5.50 -3.86
C SER A 251 4.19 -6.25 -4.41
N SER A 252 4.24 -7.57 -4.42
CA SER A 252 3.10 -8.45 -4.72
C SER A 252 2.36 -8.91 -3.47
N TYR A 253 2.86 -8.58 -2.28
CA TYR A 253 2.30 -8.96 -1.00
C TYR A 253 2.40 -7.82 0.02
N LEU A 254 1.53 -7.88 1.02
CA LEU A 254 1.56 -7.04 2.21
C LEU A 254 2.35 -7.74 3.31
N ASP A 255 3.29 -7.03 3.91
CA ASP A 255 4.02 -7.52 5.08
C ASP A 255 4.38 -6.31 5.96
N ILE A 256 3.61 -6.11 7.04
CA ILE A 256 3.70 -4.93 7.88
C ILE A 256 3.73 -5.34 9.35
N PHE A 257 4.66 -4.74 10.08
CA PHE A 257 4.65 -4.74 11.55
C PHE A 257 3.92 -3.51 12.06
N TYR A 258 3.02 -3.72 12.99
CA TYR A 258 2.31 -2.69 13.75
C TYR A 258 2.80 -2.68 15.19
N MET A 259 3.10 -1.50 15.70
CA MET A 259 3.52 -1.25 17.08
C MET A 259 2.53 -0.27 17.69
N ILE A 260 1.90 -0.64 18.79
CA ILE A 260 0.87 0.17 19.45
C ILE A 260 1.38 0.61 20.81
N ASN A 261 1.63 1.91 20.98
CA ASN A 261 2.15 2.44 22.24
C ASN A 261 1.95 3.97 22.30
N ASP A 262 2.02 4.53 23.49
CA ASP A 262 1.86 5.97 23.71
C ASP A 262 3.19 6.71 23.60
N GLY A 263 3.25 7.63 22.63
CA GLY A 263 4.37 8.54 22.43
C GLY A 263 5.55 7.97 21.65
N ALA A 264 6.33 8.87 21.09
CA ALA A 264 7.42 8.59 20.17
C ALA A 264 8.48 7.65 20.75
N VAL A 265 8.89 7.89 22.01
CA VAL A 265 9.97 7.10 22.66
C VAL A 265 9.58 5.64 22.79
N ALA A 266 8.33 5.38 23.21
CA ALA A 266 7.85 4.01 23.38
C ALA A 266 7.73 3.29 22.03
N LEU A 267 7.22 3.97 20.98
CA LEU A 267 7.11 3.42 19.63
C LEU A 267 8.47 3.14 18.99
N LEU A 268 9.46 4.04 19.20
CA LEU A 268 10.81 3.81 18.72
C LEU A 268 11.50 2.66 19.47
N ASN A 269 11.26 2.51 20.76
CA ASN A 269 11.75 1.36 21.52
C ASN A 269 11.13 0.04 21.02
N ASP A 270 9.85 0.04 20.64
CA ASP A 270 9.20 -1.12 20.04
C ASP A 270 9.78 -1.45 18.66
N PHE A 271 10.17 -0.44 17.89
CA PHE A 271 10.81 -0.63 16.59
C PHE A 271 12.22 -1.24 16.70
N TYR A 272 12.96 -0.93 17.76
CA TYR A 272 14.32 -1.48 17.99
C TYR A 272 14.34 -2.88 18.61
N GLN A 273 13.22 -3.45 18.94
CA GLN A 273 13.07 -4.76 19.57
C GLN A 273 12.52 -5.84 18.63
#